data_58903c28ba34d70598263ccafa3b3e99
#
_entry.id   58903c28ba34d70598263ccafa3b3e99
#
_cell.length_a   1.000
_cell.length_b   1.000
_cell.length_c   1.000
_cell.angle_alpha   90.00
_cell.angle_beta   90.00
_cell.angle_gamma   90.00
#
_symmetry.space_group_name_H-M   'P 1'
#
loop_
_entity.id
_entity.type
_entity.pdbx_description
1 polymer ?
#
loop_
_entity_poly.entity_id
_entity_poly.type
_entity_poly.pdbx_seq_one_letter_code
_entity_poly.pdbx_strand_id
1 'polypeptide(L)'
;PNRVVAQAVIQNPRITEQEVEKIAAMRTVPNDVLRQIAINRQFARNYSIMLNLARNPRTPIGNVVSILSRLQLRDLLNLTKDRNVSEAVRKQALRLVNARTGGKG
;
A
#
# COMPACT_ATOMS: atom_id res chain seq x y z
N PRO A 1 9.86 12.17 -18.02
CA PRO A 1 8.81 12.16 -17.02
C PRO A 1 8.99 11.04 -16.01
N ASN A 2 8.63 11.32 -14.77
CA ASN A 2 8.78 10.37 -13.67
C ASN A 2 8.06 9.06 -13.90
N ARG A 3 6.93 9.11 -14.58
CA ARG A 3 6.13 7.92 -14.85
C ARG A 3 6.90 6.90 -15.69
N VAL A 4 7.52 7.35 -16.78
CA VAL A 4 8.27 6.46 -17.67
C VAL A 4 9.47 5.87 -16.92
N VAL A 5 10.19 6.72 -16.18
CA VAL A 5 11.36 6.27 -15.42
C VAL A 5 10.94 5.26 -14.34
N ALA A 6 9.88 5.55 -13.60
CA ALA A 6 9.42 4.66 -12.53
C ALA A 6 8.97 3.31 -13.09
N GLN A 7 8.25 3.30 -14.23
CA GLN A 7 7.83 2.05 -14.84
C GLN A 7 9.02 1.23 -15.33
N ALA A 8 10.00 1.90 -15.92
CA ALA A 8 11.20 1.22 -16.41
C ALA A 8 11.96 0.57 -15.25
N VAL A 9 12.08 1.26 -14.13
CA VAL A 9 12.76 0.75 -12.94
C VAL A 9 12.03 -0.49 -12.40
N ILE A 10 10.71 -0.42 -12.30
CA ILE A 10 9.90 -1.53 -11.77
C ILE A 10 9.97 -2.76 -12.67
N GLN A 11 10.08 -2.56 -13.98
CA GLN A 11 10.14 -3.65 -14.94
C GLN A 11 11.54 -4.23 -15.11
N ASN A 12 12.56 -3.60 -14.51
CA ASN A 12 13.93 -4.08 -14.55
C ASN A 12 14.03 -5.38 -13.74
N PRO A 13 14.46 -6.50 -14.35
CA PRO A 13 14.57 -7.77 -13.63
C PRO A 13 15.60 -7.75 -12.51
N ARG A 14 16.47 -6.75 -12.48
CA ARG A 14 17.49 -6.60 -11.44
C ARG A 14 17.03 -5.74 -10.27
N ILE A 15 15.82 -5.19 -10.32
CA ILE A 15 15.34 -4.36 -9.22
C ILE A 15 15.21 -5.20 -7.95
N THR A 16 15.66 -4.65 -6.83
CA THR A 16 15.57 -5.33 -5.54
C THR A 16 14.26 -4.97 -4.86
N GLU A 17 13.83 -5.84 -3.96
CA GLU A 17 12.63 -5.55 -3.17
C GLU A 17 12.83 -4.32 -2.29
N GLN A 18 14.05 -4.08 -1.82
CA GLN A 18 14.36 -2.86 -1.06
C GLN A 18 14.14 -1.60 -1.89
N GLU A 19 14.51 -1.63 -3.16
CA GLU A 19 14.26 -0.51 -4.06
C GLU A 19 12.77 -0.30 -4.29
N VAL A 20 12.02 -1.37 -4.49
CA VAL A 20 10.57 -1.30 -4.66
C VAL A 20 9.90 -0.78 -3.39
N GLU A 21 10.39 -1.18 -2.23
CA GLU A 21 9.89 -0.70 -0.94
C GLU A 21 9.98 0.82 -0.85
N LYS A 22 11.11 1.38 -1.28
CA LYS A 22 11.30 2.83 -1.29
C LYS A 22 10.37 3.51 -2.29
N ILE A 23 10.23 2.94 -3.48
CA ILE A 23 9.34 3.48 -4.51
C ILE A 23 7.89 3.49 -4.01
N ALA A 24 7.49 2.42 -3.34
CA ALA A 24 6.12 2.30 -2.82
C ALA A 24 5.79 3.38 -1.77
N ALA A 25 6.81 3.92 -1.11
CA ALA A 25 6.62 4.97 -0.12
C ALA A 25 6.65 6.38 -0.73
N MET A 26 7.04 6.51 -1.98
CA MET A 26 7.22 7.83 -2.61
C MET A 26 5.89 8.39 -3.10
N ARG A 27 5.58 9.61 -2.65
CA ARG A 27 4.32 10.27 -3.01
C ARG A 27 4.35 10.92 -4.38
N THR A 28 5.51 10.96 -5.01
CA THR A 28 5.66 11.52 -6.36
C THR A 28 5.50 10.47 -7.45
N VAL A 29 5.39 9.21 -7.09
CA VAL A 29 5.22 8.12 -8.04
C VAL A 29 3.77 8.08 -8.51
N PRO A 30 3.53 7.97 -9.83
CA PRO A 30 2.17 7.90 -10.34
C PRO A 30 1.40 6.70 -9.82
N ASN A 31 0.08 6.84 -9.71
CA ASN A 31 -0.76 5.80 -9.13
C ASN A 31 -0.76 4.51 -9.95
N ASP A 32 -0.60 4.57 -11.26
CA ASP A 32 -0.55 3.35 -12.07
C ASP A 32 0.72 2.53 -11.83
N VAL A 33 1.83 3.18 -11.47
CA VAL A 33 3.05 2.48 -11.08
C VAL A 33 2.82 1.77 -9.74
N LEU A 34 2.20 2.46 -8.79
CA LEU A 34 1.87 1.86 -7.49
C LEU A 34 0.93 0.67 -7.66
N ARG A 35 -0.01 0.78 -8.59
CA ARG A 35 -0.91 -0.34 -8.92
C ARG A 35 -0.12 -1.53 -9.44
N GLN A 36 0.86 -1.30 -10.32
CA GLN A 36 1.69 -2.38 -10.85
C GLN A 36 2.45 -3.11 -9.73
N ILE A 37 2.95 -2.36 -8.76
CA ILE A 37 3.60 -2.96 -7.60
C ILE A 37 2.61 -3.82 -6.82
N ALA A 38 1.40 -3.30 -6.62
CA ALA A 38 0.38 -3.96 -5.81
C ALA A 38 -0.05 -5.31 -6.42
N ILE A 39 -0.10 -5.39 -7.74
CA ILE A 39 -0.55 -6.62 -8.42
C ILE A 39 0.59 -7.57 -8.75
N ASN A 40 1.84 -7.17 -8.52
CA ASN A 40 3.00 -8.03 -8.77
C ASN A 40 3.08 -9.10 -7.67
N ARG A 41 3.10 -10.37 -8.07
CA ARG A 41 3.05 -11.48 -7.12
C ARG A 41 4.25 -11.51 -6.18
N GLN A 42 5.42 -11.20 -6.70
CA GLN A 42 6.64 -11.19 -5.89
C GLN A 42 6.58 -10.09 -4.83
N PHE A 43 6.21 -8.89 -5.25
CA PHE A 43 6.16 -7.75 -4.34
C PHE A 43 4.99 -7.86 -3.36
N ALA A 44 3.90 -8.50 -3.77
CA ALA A 44 2.74 -8.69 -2.90
C ALA A 44 3.03 -9.59 -1.69
N ARG A 45 4.10 -10.35 -1.75
CA ARG A 45 4.53 -11.20 -0.63
C ARG A 45 5.39 -10.44 0.39
N ASN A 46 5.85 -9.25 0.02
CA ASN A 46 6.69 -8.45 0.89
C ASN A 46 5.83 -7.54 1.74
N TYR A 47 5.82 -7.79 3.05
CA TYR A 47 4.95 -7.05 3.97
C TYR A 47 5.27 -5.55 3.98
N SER A 48 6.55 -5.19 3.98
CA SER A 48 6.97 -3.79 3.99
C SER A 48 6.49 -3.05 2.75
N ILE A 49 6.56 -3.70 1.59
CA ILE A 49 6.05 -3.11 0.34
C ILE A 49 4.55 -2.90 0.45
N MET A 50 3.82 -3.91 0.92
CA MET A 50 2.37 -3.82 1.07
C MET A 50 1.98 -2.72 2.06
N LEU A 51 2.68 -2.63 3.17
CA LEU A 51 2.42 -1.59 4.16
C LEU A 51 2.68 -0.20 3.58
N ASN A 52 3.79 -0.02 2.87
CA ASN A 52 4.12 1.26 2.25
C ASN A 52 3.08 1.66 1.22
N LEU A 53 2.58 0.72 0.42
CA LEU A 53 1.49 0.98 -0.52
C LEU A 53 0.22 1.42 0.19
N ALA A 54 -0.13 0.75 1.28
CA ALA A 54 -1.33 1.09 2.04
C ALA A 54 -1.24 2.50 2.64
N ARG A 55 -0.04 2.91 3.03
CA ARG A 55 0.20 4.23 3.61
C ARG A 55 0.39 5.32 2.57
N ASN A 56 0.56 4.95 1.30
CA ASN A 56 0.77 5.92 0.24
C ASN A 56 -0.58 6.43 -0.26
N PRO A 57 -0.86 7.73 -0.13
CA PRO A 57 -2.17 8.27 -0.53
C PRO A 57 -2.43 8.19 -2.04
N ARG A 58 -1.41 7.94 -2.84
CA ARG A 58 -1.56 7.81 -4.28
C ARG A 58 -1.89 6.41 -4.75
N THR A 59 -1.82 5.41 -3.87
CA THR A 59 -2.19 4.05 -4.24
C THR A 59 -3.69 3.98 -4.52
N PRO A 60 -4.11 3.39 -5.65
CA PRO A 60 -5.55 3.28 -5.94
C PRO A 60 -6.29 2.56 -4.82
N ILE A 61 -7.48 3.08 -4.49
CA ILE A 61 -8.23 2.60 -3.33
C ILE A 61 -8.56 1.11 -3.42
N GLY A 62 -8.90 0.62 -4.61
CA GLY A 62 -9.19 -0.80 -4.78
C GLY A 62 -8.02 -1.70 -4.42
N ASN A 63 -6.79 -1.26 -4.72
CA ASN A 63 -5.60 -2.00 -4.35
C ASN A 63 -5.35 -1.92 -2.84
N VAL A 64 -5.57 -0.76 -2.23
CA VAL A 64 -5.38 -0.58 -0.80
C VAL A 64 -6.34 -1.48 -0.02
N VAL A 65 -7.61 -1.51 -0.40
CA VAL A 65 -8.61 -2.34 0.29
C VAL A 65 -8.17 -3.80 0.32
N SER A 66 -7.66 -4.29 -0.80
CA SER A 66 -7.15 -5.66 -0.88
C SER A 66 -5.95 -5.88 0.05
N ILE A 67 -5.05 -4.90 0.11
CA ILE A 67 -3.86 -4.97 0.96
C ILE A 67 -4.23 -4.96 2.44
N LEU A 68 -5.20 -4.12 2.83
CA LEU A 68 -5.57 -3.94 4.24
C LEU A 68 -5.93 -5.26 4.91
N SER A 69 -6.59 -6.17 4.19
CA SER A 69 -7.00 -7.44 4.76
C SER A 69 -5.83 -8.34 5.16
N ARG A 70 -4.64 -8.05 4.66
CA ARG A 70 -3.42 -8.81 4.96
C ARG A 70 -2.55 -8.16 6.03
N LEU A 71 -2.89 -6.97 6.47
CA LEU A 71 -2.06 -6.25 7.43
C LEU A 71 -2.32 -6.73 8.86
N GLN A 72 -1.29 -6.61 9.69
CA GLN A 72 -1.40 -6.91 11.11
C GLN A 72 -2.27 -5.86 11.80
N LEU A 73 -2.90 -6.26 12.89
CA LEU A 73 -3.78 -5.38 13.64
C LEU A 73 -3.11 -4.08 14.04
N ARG A 74 -1.85 -4.15 14.49
CA ARG A 74 -1.10 -2.95 14.89
C ARG A 74 -1.03 -1.93 13.76
N ASP A 75 -0.74 -2.40 12.54
CA ASP A 75 -0.62 -1.52 11.40
C ASP A 75 -1.97 -0.98 10.96
N LEU A 76 -3.02 -1.78 11.05
CA LEU A 76 -4.38 -1.29 10.79
C LEU A 76 -4.78 -0.19 11.78
N LEU A 77 -4.45 -0.38 13.06
CA LEU A 77 -4.73 0.64 14.07
C LEU A 77 -4.02 1.95 13.74
N ASN A 78 -2.77 1.87 13.32
CA ASN A 78 -2.02 3.06 12.93
C ASN A 78 -2.67 3.75 11.72
N LEU A 79 -3.17 2.98 10.76
CA LEU A 79 -3.83 3.54 9.58
C LEU A 79 -5.13 4.27 9.92
N THR A 80 -5.86 3.82 10.93
CA THR A 80 -7.08 4.53 11.34
C THR A 80 -6.81 5.95 11.83
N LYS A 81 -5.57 6.23 12.20
CA LYS A 81 -5.15 7.54 12.73
C LYS A 81 -4.29 8.32 11.76
N ASP A 82 -3.94 7.73 10.63
CA ASP A 82 -3.01 8.34 9.67
C ASP A 82 -3.72 9.37 8.82
N ARG A 83 -3.36 10.64 8.98
CA ARG A 83 -3.98 11.73 8.23
C ARG A 83 -3.46 11.86 6.80
N ASN A 84 -2.39 11.14 6.47
CA ASN A 84 -1.84 11.15 5.12
C ASN A 84 -2.60 10.24 4.17
N VAL A 85 -3.37 9.28 4.72
CA VAL A 85 -4.19 8.42 3.89
C VAL A 85 -5.60 9.00 3.78
N SER A 86 -6.33 8.59 2.72
CA SER A 86 -7.68 9.10 2.52
C SER A 86 -8.63 8.64 3.62
N GLU A 87 -9.73 9.37 3.77
CA GLU A 87 -10.77 8.98 4.72
C GLU A 87 -11.33 7.59 4.39
N ALA A 88 -11.46 7.27 3.11
CA ALA A 88 -11.93 5.95 2.69
C ALA A 88 -11.03 4.84 3.21
N VAL A 89 -9.71 5.05 3.15
CA VAL A 89 -8.74 4.06 3.67
C VAL A 89 -8.87 3.96 5.19
N ARG A 90 -8.97 5.08 5.88
CA ARG A 90 -9.12 5.07 7.34
C ARG A 90 -10.37 4.32 7.77
N LYS A 91 -11.47 4.54 7.06
CA LYS A 91 -12.73 3.86 7.37
C LYS A 91 -12.64 2.36 7.14
N GLN A 92 -12.01 1.94 6.06
CA GLN A 92 -11.84 0.51 5.77
C GLN A 92 -10.93 -0.14 6.80
N ALA A 93 -9.87 0.54 7.20
CA ALA A 93 -8.98 0.04 8.26
C ALA A 93 -9.76 -0.14 9.56
N LEU A 94 -10.59 0.83 9.91
CA LEU A 94 -11.40 0.75 11.13
C LEU A 94 -12.39 -0.41 11.09
N ARG A 95 -13.02 -0.66 9.94
CA ARG A 95 -13.91 -1.81 9.79
C ARG A 95 -13.21 -3.12 10.05
N LEU A 96 -11.98 -3.25 9.53
CA LEU A 96 -11.19 -4.46 9.74
C LEU A 96 -10.74 -4.61 11.19
N VAL A 97 -10.35 -3.51 11.82
CA VAL A 97 -10.03 -3.52 13.26
C VAL A 97 -11.22 -4.02 14.06
N ASN A 98 -12.40 -3.45 13.80
CA ASN A 98 -13.61 -3.83 14.53
C ASN A 98 -13.98 -5.30 14.29
N ALA A 99 -13.84 -5.76 13.05
CA ALA A 99 -14.12 -7.16 12.73
C ALA A 99 -13.19 -8.11 13.45
N ARG A 100 -11.90 -7.74 13.57
CA ARG A 100 -10.90 -8.60 14.24
C ARG A 100 -10.99 -8.54 15.75
N THR A 101 -11.51 -7.46 16.30
CA THR A 101 -11.57 -7.25 17.76
C THR A 101 -12.94 -7.46 18.34
N GLY A 102 -13.87 -8.03 17.59
CA GLY A 102 -15.21 -8.39 18.09
C GLY A 102 -16.30 -7.42 17.70
N GLY A 103 -16.05 -6.50 16.79
CA GLY A 103 -17.10 -5.66 16.21
C GLY A 103 -17.62 -4.55 17.09
N LYS A 104 -16.92 -4.20 18.14
CA LYS A 104 -17.30 -3.09 19.00
C LYS A 104 -16.76 -1.80 18.41
N GLY A 105 -17.47 -1.28 17.46
CA GLY A 105 -17.06 -0.09 16.72
C GLY A 105 -17.04 1.17 17.50
#